data_eef60bee225afa6cbddd798d8b5fb410
#
_entry.id   eef60bee225afa6cbddd798d8b5fb410
#
_cell.length_a   1.000
_cell.length_b   1.000
_cell.length_c   1.000
_cell.angle_alpha   90.00
_cell.angle_beta   90.00
_cell.angle_gamma   90.00
#
_symmetry.space_group_name_H-M   'P 1'
#
loop_
_entity.id
_entity.type
_entity.pdbx_description
1 polymer ?
#
loop_
_entity_poly.entity_id
_entity_poly.type
_entity_poly.pdbx_seq_one_letter_code
_entity_poly.pdbx_strand_id
1 'polypeptide(L)'
;SGLFLFVLCEAIAVCDLVAVSVLSGNRNFVGRISPDVRANYLASPPLVEAYALAGSMDIDISKAPIAQTPEGKDVYLKDIWPSQSEIAELVEQTVTREAFIEKYADVFKGDDKWREVETSEGEVYDWPPASTYVQNPPYFRGMGKEPGTIENVENARVLALLGDMVTTDHISPAGSFKETTPAGQYLIERQVPVREFNSYGSRRGNHEVMMRGTFAIFRSKNEMLDGVEGGYSLGPDGQQTSIFDASMAWQERGVPLVVIGGAQYGAGSSRDWAAKGTALLGVKAVIAESFERIHRSNLVGMGVIPFEFTCGDTRTSLGLKGDETVSISGLDTIEPQQEVPCTIVMGDGEVKEITLKCRIDTAIEVEYVEHGGVLHYVLRNLAATPMAAE
;
A
#
# COMPACT_ATOMS: atom_id res chain seq x y z
N SER A 1 -6.54 -25.22 -16.08
CA SER A 1 -6.89 -23.77 -16.25
C SER A 1 -5.68 -22.85 -16.34
N GLY A 2 -4.53 -23.18 -15.74
CA GLY A 2 -3.32 -22.35 -15.82
C GLY A 2 -2.69 -22.27 -17.22
N LEU A 3 -2.76 -23.32 -18.00
CA LEU A 3 -2.18 -23.36 -19.35
C LEU A 3 -2.92 -22.43 -20.33
N PHE A 4 -4.23 -22.32 -20.20
CA PHE A 4 -5.05 -21.45 -21.04
C PHE A 4 -4.76 -19.96 -20.80
N LEU A 5 -4.54 -19.60 -19.53
CA LEU A 5 -4.18 -18.23 -19.16
C LEU A 5 -2.81 -17.84 -19.74
N PHE A 6 -1.84 -18.77 -19.71
CA PHE A 6 -0.50 -18.54 -20.25
C PHE A 6 -0.51 -18.27 -21.75
N VAL A 7 -1.28 -19.05 -22.52
CA VAL A 7 -1.42 -18.86 -23.99
C VAL A 7 -2.05 -17.51 -24.32
N LEU A 8 -3.04 -17.07 -23.53
CA LEU A 8 -3.66 -15.75 -23.71
C LEU A 8 -2.69 -14.60 -23.42
N CYS A 9 -1.94 -14.68 -22.33
CA CYS A 9 -0.94 -13.66 -21.98
C CYS A 9 0.16 -13.56 -23.04
N GLU A 10 0.63 -14.71 -23.55
CA GLU A 10 1.59 -14.74 -24.64
C GLU A 10 1.03 -14.14 -25.94
N ALA A 11 -0.21 -14.46 -26.30
CA ALA A 11 -0.87 -13.88 -27.46
C ALA A 11 -1.07 -12.36 -27.34
N ILE A 12 -1.44 -11.86 -26.15
CA ILE A 12 -1.56 -10.42 -25.88
C ILE A 12 -0.22 -9.73 -26.07
N ALA A 13 0.87 -10.30 -25.50
CA ALA A 13 2.20 -9.72 -25.59
C ALA A 13 2.80 -9.74 -27.01
N VAL A 14 2.64 -10.86 -27.74
CA VAL A 14 3.22 -11.05 -29.08
C VAL A 14 2.45 -10.27 -30.15
N CYS A 15 1.12 -10.22 -30.04
CA CYS A 15 0.26 -9.59 -31.05
C CYS A 15 -0.10 -8.14 -30.73
N ASP A 16 0.40 -7.57 -29.63
CA ASP A 16 0.04 -6.23 -29.12
C ASP A 16 -1.47 -6.01 -29.02
N LEU A 17 -2.20 -7.02 -28.56
CA LEU A 17 -3.64 -6.97 -28.45
C LEU A 17 -4.08 -6.06 -27.29
N VAL A 18 -5.11 -5.25 -27.54
CA VAL A 18 -5.76 -4.48 -26.47
C VAL A 18 -6.73 -5.40 -25.71
N ALA A 19 -6.22 -6.03 -24.66
CA ALA A 19 -7.05 -6.81 -23.77
C ALA A 19 -7.56 -5.95 -22.61
N VAL A 20 -8.80 -6.20 -22.17
CA VAL A 20 -9.43 -5.53 -21.04
C VAL A 20 -10.08 -6.55 -20.12
N SER A 21 -10.22 -6.22 -18.84
CA SER A 21 -11.03 -7.01 -17.93
C SER A 21 -12.31 -6.28 -17.56
N VAL A 22 -13.42 -7.04 -17.49
CA VAL A 22 -14.70 -6.56 -16.97
C VAL A 22 -15.02 -7.40 -15.75
N LEU A 23 -15.25 -6.75 -14.60
CA LEU A 23 -15.41 -7.46 -13.34
C LEU A 23 -16.47 -6.79 -12.45
N SER A 24 -17.08 -7.60 -11.59
CA SER A 24 -17.94 -7.14 -10.51
C SER A 24 -17.18 -7.22 -9.18
N GLY A 25 -17.43 -6.27 -8.30
CA GLY A 25 -16.83 -6.21 -6.98
C GLY A 25 -15.70 -5.19 -6.87
N ASN A 26 -15.54 -4.66 -5.66
CA ASN A 26 -14.55 -3.63 -5.37
C ASN A 26 -13.16 -4.27 -5.21
N ARG A 27 -12.35 -4.18 -6.25
CA ARG A 27 -10.93 -4.51 -6.20
C ARG A 27 -10.15 -3.28 -6.67
N ASN A 28 -9.01 -3.02 -6.05
CA ASN A 28 -8.13 -1.96 -6.55
C ASN A 28 -7.56 -2.39 -7.90
N PHE A 29 -7.86 -1.64 -8.94
CA PHE A 29 -7.69 -2.06 -10.32
C PHE A 29 -6.24 -2.15 -10.78
N VAL A 30 -5.43 -1.15 -10.48
CA VAL A 30 -4.08 -1.05 -11.04
C VAL A 30 -3.17 -2.14 -10.46
N GLY A 31 -2.72 -3.05 -11.34
CA GLY A 31 -1.76 -4.10 -10.99
C GLY A 31 -2.26 -5.26 -10.13
N ARG A 32 -3.55 -5.25 -9.70
CA ARG A 32 -4.11 -6.31 -8.85
C ARG A 32 -4.93 -7.36 -9.61
N ILE A 33 -5.40 -7.04 -10.80
CA ILE A 33 -6.24 -7.95 -11.58
C ILE A 33 -5.38 -8.75 -12.53
N SER A 34 -4.71 -8.08 -13.46
CA SER A 34 -3.73 -8.65 -14.35
C SER A 34 -2.79 -7.55 -14.85
N PRO A 35 -1.48 -7.80 -14.93
CA PRO A 35 -0.54 -6.87 -15.55
C PRO A 35 -0.67 -6.83 -17.08
N ASP A 36 -1.34 -7.82 -17.69
CA ASP A 36 -1.41 -7.99 -19.14
C ASP A 36 -2.57 -7.23 -19.79
N VAL A 37 -3.53 -6.72 -18.98
CA VAL A 37 -4.66 -5.95 -19.50
C VAL A 37 -4.39 -4.46 -19.48
N ARG A 38 -4.81 -3.76 -20.54
CA ARG A 38 -4.62 -2.29 -20.66
C ARG A 38 -5.67 -1.47 -19.93
N ALA A 39 -6.86 -2.04 -19.68
CA ALA A 39 -7.92 -1.38 -18.93
C ALA A 39 -8.75 -2.37 -18.11
N ASN A 40 -9.34 -1.87 -17.04
CA ASN A 40 -10.22 -2.63 -16.17
C ASN A 40 -11.53 -1.87 -16.01
N TYR A 41 -12.64 -2.55 -16.20
CA TYR A 41 -13.99 -1.97 -16.10
C TYR A 41 -14.75 -2.63 -14.96
N LEU A 42 -15.40 -1.81 -14.14
CA LEU A 42 -16.30 -2.27 -13.10
C LEU A 42 -17.73 -2.25 -13.62
N ALA A 43 -18.39 -3.39 -13.53
CA ALA A 43 -19.77 -3.55 -13.96
C ALA A 43 -20.56 -4.39 -12.93
N SER A 44 -21.88 -4.36 -13.02
CA SER A 44 -22.73 -5.30 -12.25
C SER A 44 -22.50 -6.73 -12.72
N PRO A 45 -22.72 -7.76 -11.86
CA PRO A 45 -22.58 -9.16 -12.27
C PRO A 45 -23.29 -9.50 -13.59
N PRO A 46 -24.55 -9.12 -13.83
CA PRO A 46 -25.23 -9.40 -15.11
C PRO A 46 -24.54 -8.74 -16.32
N LEU A 47 -23.99 -7.53 -16.15
CA LEU A 47 -23.28 -6.88 -17.25
C LEU A 47 -21.92 -7.55 -17.53
N VAL A 48 -21.24 -8.09 -16.52
CA VAL A 48 -20.01 -8.88 -16.72
C VAL A 48 -20.31 -10.10 -17.60
N GLU A 49 -21.41 -10.81 -17.36
CA GLU A 49 -21.85 -11.93 -18.17
C GLU A 49 -22.22 -11.50 -19.61
N ALA A 50 -22.94 -10.38 -19.74
CA ALA A 50 -23.34 -9.85 -21.06
C ALA A 50 -22.10 -9.45 -21.91
N TYR A 51 -21.09 -8.81 -21.31
CA TYR A 51 -19.85 -8.50 -22.03
C TYR A 51 -18.99 -9.74 -22.30
N ALA A 52 -19.07 -10.77 -21.46
CA ALA A 52 -18.42 -12.06 -21.75
C ALA A 52 -19.05 -12.76 -22.95
N LEU A 53 -20.36 -12.67 -23.12
CA LEU A 53 -21.09 -13.18 -24.30
C LEU A 53 -20.75 -12.36 -25.56
N ALA A 54 -20.70 -11.03 -25.43
CA ALA A 54 -20.36 -10.14 -26.54
C ALA A 54 -18.90 -10.30 -27.02
N GLY A 55 -17.99 -10.69 -26.11
CA GLY A 55 -16.57 -10.90 -26.43
C GLY A 55 -15.77 -9.62 -26.71
N SER A 56 -16.39 -8.44 -26.61
CA SER A 56 -15.76 -7.14 -26.89
C SER A 56 -16.37 -6.05 -26.02
N MET A 57 -15.54 -5.06 -25.67
CA MET A 57 -15.98 -3.80 -25.05
C MET A 57 -16.26 -2.71 -26.09
N ASP A 58 -15.83 -2.91 -27.35
CA ASP A 58 -16.12 -2.01 -28.46
C ASP A 58 -17.48 -2.36 -29.11
N ILE A 59 -18.52 -2.25 -28.30
CA ILE A 59 -19.89 -2.56 -28.66
C ILE A 59 -20.89 -1.67 -27.89
N ASP A 60 -21.87 -1.10 -28.59
CA ASP A 60 -23.04 -0.52 -27.93
C ASP A 60 -24.00 -1.65 -27.52
N ILE A 61 -23.80 -2.20 -26.33
CA ILE A 61 -24.54 -3.35 -25.79
C ILE A 61 -26.05 -3.09 -25.69
N SER A 62 -26.48 -1.83 -25.73
CA SER A 62 -27.90 -1.44 -25.70
C SER A 62 -28.61 -1.59 -27.07
N LYS A 63 -27.84 -1.64 -28.15
CA LYS A 63 -28.37 -1.62 -29.52
C LYS A 63 -27.89 -2.80 -30.39
N ALA A 64 -26.66 -3.23 -30.17
CA ALA A 64 -26.07 -4.30 -30.98
C ALA A 64 -26.41 -5.69 -30.39
N PRO A 65 -26.45 -6.75 -31.21
CA PRO A 65 -26.60 -8.10 -30.72
C PRO A 65 -25.35 -8.52 -29.94
N ILE A 66 -25.54 -9.17 -28.79
CA ILE A 66 -24.45 -9.66 -27.93
C ILE A 66 -24.04 -11.10 -28.23
N ALA A 67 -24.90 -11.83 -28.91
CA ALA A 67 -24.67 -13.22 -29.32
C ALA A 67 -25.57 -13.60 -30.50
N GLN A 68 -25.37 -14.81 -31.03
CA GLN A 68 -26.31 -15.44 -31.96
C GLN A 68 -26.65 -16.84 -31.46
N THR A 69 -27.91 -17.27 -31.72
CA THR A 69 -28.31 -18.65 -31.46
C THR A 69 -27.64 -19.61 -32.46
N PRO A 70 -27.63 -20.92 -32.24
CA PRO A 70 -27.09 -21.88 -33.19
C PRO A 70 -27.76 -21.80 -34.59
N GLU A 71 -28.97 -21.30 -34.66
CA GLU A 71 -29.75 -21.11 -35.89
C GLU A 71 -29.47 -19.75 -36.57
N GLY A 72 -28.56 -18.95 -36.00
CA GLY A 72 -28.14 -17.65 -36.56
C GLY A 72 -29.05 -16.47 -36.23
N LYS A 73 -29.96 -16.61 -35.24
CA LYS A 73 -30.81 -15.51 -34.80
C LYS A 73 -30.03 -14.61 -33.81
N ASP A 74 -30.08 -13.32 -34.03
CA ASP A 74 -29.48 -12.33 -33.13
C ASP A 74 -30.13 -12.32 -31.75
N VAL A 75 -29.29 -12.27 -30.70
CA VAL A 75 -29.69 -12.15 -29.30
C VAL A 75 -29.20 -10.80 -28.76
N TYR A 76 -30.13 -10.02 -28.22
CA TYR A 76 -29.87 -8.71 -27.65
C TYR A 76 -29.89 -8.74 -26.13
N LEU A 77 -29.29 -7.74 -25.48
CA LEU A 77 -29.30 -7.62 -24.01
C LEU A 77 -30.73 -7.73 -23.43
N LYS A 78 -31.70 -7.08 -24.05
CA LYS A 78 -33.12 -7.13 -23.62
C LYS A 78 -33.73 -8.53 -23.62
N ASP A 79 -33.19 -9.45 -24.41
CA ASP A 79 -33.73 -10.81 -24.53
C ASP A 79 -33.30 -11.73 -23.37
N ILE A 80 -32.19 -11.34 -22.69
CA ILE A 80 -31.62 -12.07 -21.53
C ILE A 80 -31.73 -11.29 -20.21
N TRP A 81 -32.11 -10.01 -20.25
CA TRP A 81 -32.19 -9.18 -19.04
C TRP A 81 -33.48 -9.47 -18.28
N PRO A 82 -33.38 -9.91 -17.00
CA PRO A 82 -34.56 -10.21 -16.22
C PRO A 82 -35.39 -8.96 -15.92
N SER A 83 -36.69 -9.10 -15.89
CA SER A 83 -37.60 -8.06 -15.45
C SER A 83 -37.50 -7.86 -13.92
N GLN A 84 -37.90 -6.70 -13.44
CA GLN A 84 -37.96 -6.43 -11.99
C GLN A 84 -38.95 -7.39 -11.25
N SER A 85 -40.01 -7.81 -11.91
CA SER A 85 -40.96 -8.78 -11.35
C SER A 85 -40.33 -10.17 -11.19
N GLU A 86 -39.58 -10.64 -12.19
CA GLU A 86 -38.85 -11.92 -12.09
C GLU A 86 -37.80 -11.90 -10.99
N ILE A 87 -37.06 -10.78 -10.86
CA ILE A 87 -36.07 -10.61 -9.78
C ILE A 87 -36.80 -10.66 -8.41
N ALA A 88 -37.89 -9.89 -8.24
CA ALA A 88 -38.60 -9.84 -6.98
C ALA A 88 -39.17 -11.21 -6.59
N GLU A 89 -39.74 -11.95 -7.53
CA GLU A 89 -40.25 -13.29 -7.31
C GLU A 89 -39.15 -14.28 -6.89
N LEU A 90 -38.00 -14.25 -7.58
CA LEU A 90 -36.87 -15.10 -7.21
C LEU A 90 -36.28 -14.75 -5.84
N VAL A 91 -36.20 -13.47 -5.50
CA VAL A 91 -35.74 -13.04 -4.17
C VAL A 91 -36.70 -13.56 -3.09
N GLU A 92 -38.01 -13.43 -3.28
CA GLU A 92 -39.00 -13.92 -2.33
C GLU A 92 -38.95 -15.46 -2.14
N GLN A 93 -38.69 -16.19 -3.22
CA GLN A 93 -38.58 -17.65 -3.19
C GLN A 93 -37.28 -18.16 -2.58
N THR A 94 -36.16 -17.42 -2.73
CA THR A 94 -34.84 -17.94 -2.39
C THR A 94 -34.24 -17.33 -1.11
N VAL A 95 -34.57 -16.07 -0.79
CA VAL A 95 -34.07 -15.38 0.40
C VAL A 95 -35.06 -15.61 1.56
N THR A 96 -35.06 -16.82 2.07
CA THR A 96 -35.94 -17.23 3.17
C THR A 96 -35.21 -17.30 4.49
N ARG A 97 -35.94 -17.29 5.60
CA ARG A 97 -35.40 -17.48 6.95
C ARG A 97 -34.63 -18.81 7.06
N GLU A 98 -35.17 -19.85 6.44
CA GLU A 98 -34.59 -21.19 6.43
C GLU A 98 -33.23 -21.20 5.72
N ALA A 99 -33.10 -20.51 4.58
CA ALA A 99 -31.87 -20.36 3.85
C ALA A 99 -30.77 -19.64 4.69
N PHE A 100 -31.16 -18.63 5.48
CA PHE A 100 -30.24 -17.99 6.44
C PHE A 100 -29.84 -18.97 7.54
N ILE A 101 -30.75 -19.68 8.15
CA ILE A 101 -30.42 -20.65 9.22
C ILE A 101 -29.49 -21.72 8.69
N GLU A 102 -29.76 -22.29 7.53
CA GLU A 102 -28.90 -23.30 6.90
C GLU A 102 -27.51 -22.77 6.59
N LYS A 103 -27.43 -21.59 5.97
CA LYS A 103 -26.15 -20.98 5.56
C LYS A 103 -25.25 -20.62 6.74
N TYR A 104 -25.85 -20.20 7.86
CA TYR A 104 -25.11 -19.77 9.05
C TYR A 104 -25.00 -20.83 10.15
N ALA A 105 -25.63 -21.99 9.98
CA ALA A 105 -25.59 -23.07 10.98
C ALA A 105 -24.17 -23.55 11.30
N ASP A 106 -23.24 -23.44 10.34
CA ASP A 106 -21.92 -24.01 10.41
C ASP A 106 -20.78 -22.95 10.32
N VAL A 107 -21.14 -21.66 10.48
CA VAL A 107 -20.22 -20.54 10.25
C VAL A 107 -18.97 -20.56 11.15
N PHE A 108 -19.08 -21.14 12.35
CA PHE A 108 -17.98 -21.22 13.31
C PHE A 108 -17.09 -22.46 13.16
N LYS A 109 -17.49 -23.44 12.37
CA LYS A 109 -16.69 -24.67 12.20
C LYS A 109 -15.59 -24.53 11.16
N GLY A 110 -15.75 -23.63 10.21
CA GLY A 110 -14.87 -23.52 9.05
C GLY A 110 -14.98 -24.72 8.10
N ASP A 111 -14.26 -24.63 6.97
CA ASP A 111 -14.14 -25.75 6.04
C ASP A 111 -13.08 -26.77 6.51
N ASP A 112 -12.95 -27.89 5.77
CA ASP A 112 -11.99 -28.95 6.13
C ASP A 112 -10.55 -28.43 6.14
N LYS A 113 -10.17 -27.57 5.18
CA LYS A 113 -8.83 -27.00 5.12
C LYS A 113 -8.52 -26.11 6.32
N TRP A 114 -9.52 -25.36 6.82
CA TRP A 114 -9.37 -24.58 8.04
C TRP A 114 -9.16 -25.47 9.27
N ARG A 115 -9.87 -26.59 9.35
CA ARG A 115 -9.76 -27.54 10.48
C ARG A 115 -8.48 -28.37 10.45
N GLU A 116 -7.88 -28.57 9.28
CA GLU A 116 -6.61 -29.26 9.08
C GLU A 116 -5.38 -28.40 9.37
N VAL A 117 -5.56 -27.07 9.61
CA VAL A 117 -4.45 -26.18 9.97
C VAL A 117 -3.87 -26.62 11.31
N GLU A 118 -2.65 -27.11 11.28
CA GLU A 118 -1.89 -27.42 12.50
C GLU A 118 -1.60 -26.12 13.25
N THR A 119 -1.98 -26.08 14.51
CA THR A 119 -1.67 -24.96 15.42
C THR A 119 -0.58 -25.38 16.39
N SER A 120 0.42 -24.50 16.60
CA SER A 120 1.41 -24.75 17.66
C SER A 120 0.74 -24.65 19.03
N GLU A 121 1.02 -25.61 19.91
CA GLU A 121 0.66 -25.54 21.31
C GLU A 121 1.72 -24.69 22.04
N GLY A 122 1.34 -23.50 22.50
CA GLY A 122 2.27 -22.61 23.21
C GLY A 122 1.69 -21.20 23.42
N GLU A 123 2.29 -20.44 24.34
CA GLU A 123 1.89 -19.05 24.64
C GLU A 123 2.39 -18.05 23.59
N VAL A 124 3.36 -18.45 22.78
CA VAL A 124 3.98 -17.59 21.75
C VAL A 124 3.95 -18.28 20.40
N TYR A 125 3.78 -17.47 19.33
CA TYR A 125 3.83 -17.97 17.97
C TYR A 125 5.25 -18.44 17.64
N ASP A 126 5.35 -19.65 17.07
CA ASP A 126 6.61 -20.17 16.55
C ASP A 126 6.86 -19.58 15.16
N TRP A 127 7.80 -18.64 15.08
CA TRP A 127 8.15 -17.95 13.83
C TRP A 127 9.07 -18.80 12.96
N PRO A 128 8.56 -19.56 11.98
CA PRO A 128 9.41 -20.42 11.13
C PRO A 128 10.37 -19.55 10.30
N PRO A 129 11.70 -19.64 10.50
CA PRO A 129 12.65 -18.76 9.82
C PRO A 129 12.72 -19.00 8.31
N ALA A 130 12.32 -20.18 7.86
CA ALA A 130 12.27 -20.52 6.44
C ALA A 130 11.02 -19.96 5.72
N SER A 131 10.03 -19.49 6.45
CA SER A 131 8.81 -18.94 5.83
C SER A 131 9.13 -17.69 5.02
N THR A 132 8.69 -17.65 3.77
CA THR A 132 8.78 -16.45 2.91
C THR A 132 7.46 -15.68 2.85
N TYR A 133 6.43 -16.12 3.58
CA TYR A 133 5.13 -15.46 3.70
C TYR A 133 4.90 -14.75 5.02
N VAL A 134 5.42 -15.31 6.12
CA VAL A 134 5.26 -14.75 7.47
C VAL A 134 6.63 -14.68 8.12
N GLN A 135 7.05 -13.48 8.51
CA GLN A 135 8.32 -13.22 9.19
C GLN A 135 8.08 -12.47 10.48
N ASN A 136 8.89 -12.73 11.50
CA ASN A 136 8.87 -11.96 12.73
C ASN A 136 9.26 -10.51 12.45
N PRO A 137 8.34 -9.53 12.56
CA PRO A 137 8.63 -8.15 12.21
C PRO A 137 9.55 -7.48 13.24
N PRO A 138 10.37 -6.51 12.80
CA PRO A 138 11.37 -5.88 13.68
C PRO A 138 10.81 -4.79 14.60
N TYR A 139 9.49 -4.56 14.61
CA TYR A 139 8.89 -3.41 15.27
C TYR A 139 9.23 -3.26 16.76
N PHE A 140 9.40 -4.39 17.46
CA PHE A 140 9.70 -4.40 18.90
C PHE A 140 11.18 -4.64 19.23
N ARG A 141 12.06 -4.70 18.23
CA ARG A 141 13.49 -4.91 18.47
C ARG A 141 14.08 -3.70 19.21
N GLY A 142 14.75 -3.97 20.32
CA GLY A 142 15.34 -2.91 21.13
C GLY A 142 14.35 -2.10 21.97
N MET A 143 13.08 -2.49 22.00
CA MET A 143 12.06 -1.81 22.79
C MET A 143 12.35 -1.96 24.30
N GLY A 144 12.55 -0.83 24.98
CA GLY A 144 12.65 -0.76 26.46
C GLY A 144 11.28 -0.71 27.14
N LYS A 145 11.28 -0.82 28.47
CA LYS A 145 10.05 -0.69 29.28
C LYS A 145 9.51 0.73 29.29
N GLU A 146 10.40 1.72 29.34
CA GLU A 146 10.04 3.13 29.34
C GLU A 146 9.93 3.66 27.90
N PRO A 147 9.08 4.65 27.64
CA PRO A 147 9.05 5.35 26.35
C PRO A 147 10.38 6.08 26.11
N GLY A 148 10.63 6.43 24.84
CA GLY A 148 11.71 7.32 24.47
C GLY A 148 11.33 8.78 24.61
N THR A 149 12.12 9.63 23.98
CA THR A 149 11.82 11.05 23.76
C THR A 149 11.68 11.29 22.26
N ILE A 150 10.88 12.26 21.87
CA ILE A 150 10.81 12.67 20.48
C ILE A 150 12.06 13.50 20.20
N GLU A 151 12.90 13.02 19.28
CA GLU A 151 14.14 13.69 18.90
C GLU A 151 13.89 14.63 17.72
N ASN A 152 14.64 15.73 17.66
CA ASN A 152 14.69 16.58 16.48
C ASN A 152 15.17 15.78 15.28
N VAL A 153 14.71 16.15 14.10
CA VAL A 153 15.23 15.60 12.86
C VAL A 153 16.40 16.47 12.41
N GLU A 154 17.58 15.92 12.42
CA GLU A 154 18.80 16.67 12.11
C GLU A 154 19.47 16.15 10.84
N ASN A 155 19.72 17.04 9.90
CA ASN A 155 20.46 16.74 8.66
C ASN A 155 19.90 15.56 7.86
N ALA A 156 18.58 15.42 7.85
CA ALA A 156 17.93 14.34 7.12
C ALA A 156 18.07 14.53 5.60
N ARG A 157 18.21 13.41 4.90
CA ARG A 157 18.23 13.41 3.43
C ARG A 157 16.86 13.10 2.87
N VAL A 158 16.56 13.66 1.72
CA VAL A 158 15.31 13.38 1.00
C VAL A 158 15.42 12.01 0.32
N LEU A 159 14.61 11.07 0.74
CA LEU A 159 14.54 9.73 0.12
C LEU A 159 13.68 9.75 -1.15
N ALA A 160 12.60 10.52 -1.14
CA ALA A 160 11.72 10.68 -2.30
C ALA A 160 11.08 12.08 -2.29
N LEU A 161 11.05 12.70 -3.46
CA LEU A 161 10.33 13.93 -3.76
C LEU A 161 9.18 13.59 -4.72
N LEU A 162 7.96 13.68 -4.22
CA LEU A 162 6.78 13.14 -4.88
C LEU A 162 5.75 14.23 -5.18
N GLY A 163 5.01 14.07 -6.27
CA GLY A 163 3.96 14.99 -6.67
C GLY A 163 2.68 14.88 -5.86
N ASP A 164 1.59 15.41 -6.43
CA ASP A 164 0.27 15.38 -5.84
C ASP A 164 -0.40 14.01 -5.97
N MET A 165 -1.43 13.76 -5.14
CA MET A 165 -2.26 12.56 -5.22
C MET A 165 -1.47 11.24 -5.13
N VAL A 166 -0.38 11.22 -4.36
CA VAL A 166 0.34 9.98 -4.07
C VAL A 166 -0.55 9.08 -3.22
N THR A 167 -1.03 8.01 -3.82
CA THR A 167 -1.95 7.08 -3.16
C THR A 167 -1.22 6.08 -2.27
N THR A 168 -1.94 5.45 -1.36
CA THR A 168 -1.41 4.34 -0.56
C THR A 168 -0.97 3.15 -1.41
N ASP A 169 -1.50 3.00 -2.64
CA ASP A 169 -1.01 2.01 -3.62
C ASP A 169 0.35 2.39 -4.21
N HIS A 170 0.61 3.68 -4.39
CA HIS A 170 1.94 4.15 -4.81
C HIS A 170 2.98 3.92 -3.72
N ILE A 171 2.60 4.10 -2.45
CA ILE A 171 3.51 3.93 -1.32
C ILE A 171 3.72 2.43 -1.02
N SER A 172 2.64 1.64 -0.95
CA SER A 172 2.71 0.21 -0.65
C SER A 172 1.91 -0.60 -1.67
N PRO A 173 2.54 -1.05 -2.75
CA PRO A 173 1.88 -1.81 -3.81
C PRO A 173 1.38 -3.16 -3.31
N ALA A 174 0.34 -3.68 -3.95
CA ALA A 174 -0.22 -4.99 -3.64
C ALA A 174 -0.13 -5.98 -4.81
N GLY A 175 0.24 -5.50 -5.99
CA GLY A 175 0.33 -6.29 -7.21
C GLY A 175 1.54 -7.24 -7.25
N SER A 176 1.74 -7.87 -8.40
CA SER A 176 2.91 -8.70 -8.69
C SER A 176 4.17 -7.85 -8.88
N PHE A 177 5.30 -8.46 -8.74
CA PHE A 177 6.61 -7.85 -8.91
C PHE A 177 7.56 -8.76 -9.69
N LYS A 178 8.55 -8.16 -10.35
CA LYS A 178 9.50 -8.88 -11.20
C LYS A 178 10.68 -9.41 -10.38
N GLU A 179 11.37 -10.40 -10.92
CA GLU A 179 12.60 -10.95 -10.35
C GLU A 179 13.74 -9.93 -10.21
N THR A 180 13.75 -8.90 -11.06
CA THR A 180 14.76 -7.84 -11.05
C THR A 180 14.55 -6.79 -9.95
N THR A 181 13.42 -6.82 -9.25
CA THR A 181 13.14 -5.90 -8.13
C THR A 181 13.83 -6.37 -6.84
N PRO A 182 14.10 -5.47 -5.87
CA PRO A 182 14.65 -5.88 -4.59
C PRO A 182 13.84 -6.98 -3.88
N ALA A 183 12.51 -6.95 -3.99
CA ALA A 183 11.64 -8.00 -3.45
C ALA A 183 11.80 -9.33 -4.20
N GLY A 184 11.95 -9.28 -5.52
CA GLY A 184 12.20 -10.47 -6.35
C GLY A 184 13.54 -11.10 -6.03
N GLN A 185 14.61 -10.31 -5.93
CA GLN A 185 15.94 -10.78 -5.56
C GLN A 185 15.95 -11.44 -4.17
N TYR A 186 15.30 -10.81 -3.20
CA TYR A 186 15.12 -11.38 -1.87
C TYR A 186 14.48 -12.79 -1.90
N LEU A 187 13.50 -13.02 -2.77
CA LEU A 187 12.86 -14.33 -2.90
C LEU A 187 13.75 -15.34 -3.65
N ILE A 188 14.47 -14.89 -4.69
CA ILE A 188 15.43 -15.74 -5.41
C ILE A 188 16.53 -16.25 -4.47
N GLU A 189 17.11 -15.38 -3.64
CA GLU A 189 18.09 -15.75 -2.63
C GLU A 189 17.57 -16.82 -1.65
N ARG A 190 16.25 -16.87 -1.46
CA ARG A 190 15.56 -17.89 -0.64
C ARG A 190 15.03 -19.06 -1.46
N GLN A 191 15.51 -19.23 -2.69
CA GLN A 191 15.19 -20.33 -3.59
C GLN A 191 13.69 -20.43 -3.95
N VAL A 192 12.95 -19.31 -3.89
CA VAL A 192 11.57 -19.25 -4.35
C VAL A 192 11.58 -19.03 -5.87
N PRO A 193 11.03 -19.96 -6.67
CA PRO A 193 10.97 -19.78 -8.11
C PRO A 193 10.00 -18.66 -8.50
N VAL A 194 10.29 -17.97 -9.62
CA VAL A 194 9.52 -16.78 -10.08
C VAL A 194 8.02 -17.05 -10.18
N ARG A 195 7.62 -18.25 -10.64
CA ARG A 195 6.21 -18.66 -10.73
C ARG A 195 5.48 -18.71 -9.37
N GLU A 196 6.22 -18.72 -8.26
CA GLU A 196 5.70 -18.79 -6.88
C GLU A 196 5.85 -17.46 -6.14
N PHE A 197 6.28 -16.39 -6.81
CA PHE A 197 6.41 -15.07 -6.20
C PHE A 197 5.08 -14.54 -5.67
N ASN A 198 3.97 -14.82 -6.37
CA ASN A 198 2.66 -14.25 -6.10
C ASN A 198 2.70 -12.70 -6.15
N SER A 199 2.19 -12.05 -5.13
CA SER A 199 2.08 -10.59 -5.08
C SER A 199 2.51 -10.05 -3.72
N TYR A 200 2.81 -8.75 -3.65
CA TYR A 200 3.00 -8.05 -2.38
C TYR A 200 1.82 -8.28 -1.41
N GLY A 201 0.60 -8.22 -1.91
CA GLY A 201 -0.60 -8.45 -1.09
C GLY A 201 -0.66 -9.85 -0.48
N SER A 202 -0.20 -10.87 -1.19
CA SER A 202 -0.12 -12.25 -0.68
C SER A 202 0.98 -12.42 0.38
N ARG A 203 2.03 -11.60 0.32
CA ARG A 203 3.20 -11.67 1.22
C ARG A 203 3.23 -10.57 2.28
N ARG A 204 2.09 -9.92 2.53
CA ARG A 204 1.99 -8.82 3.51
C ARG A 204 2.36 -9.20 4.95
N GLY A 205 2.44 -10.48 5.28
CA GLY A 205 2.98 -10.99 6.53
C GLY A 205 4.51 -11.06 6.58
N ASN A 206 5.19 -10.73 5.49
CA ASN A 206 6.64 -10.70 5.39
C ASN A 206 7.13 -9.26 5.17
N HIS A 207 7.62 -8.63 6.24
CA HIS A 207 8.10 -7.25 6.20
C HIS A 207 9.28 -7.05 5.25
N GLU A 208 10.12 -8.06 5.05
CA GLU A 208 11.25 -8.01 4.14
C GLU A 208 10.82 -7.84 2.67
N VAL A 209 9.74 -8.50 2.28
CA VAL A 209 9.15 -8.32 0.95
C VAL A 209 8.47 -6.95 0.86
N MET A 210 7.69 -6.57 1.89
CA MET A 210 6.90 -5.36 1.86
C MET A 210 7.74 -4.09 1.87
N MET A 211 8.80 -4.00 2.68
CA MET A 211 9.67 -2.84 2.70
C MET A 211 10.45 -2.65 1.39
N ARG A 212 10.80 -3.76 0.72
CA ARG A 212 11.42 -3.73 -0.60
C ARG A 212 10.48 -3.29 -1.72
N GLY A 213 9.18 -3.36 -1.48
CA GLY A 213 8.13 -2.86 -2.37
C GLY A 213 7.66 -1.43 -2.05
N THR A 214 8.09 -0.86 -0.92
CA THR A 214 7.66 0.48 -0.52
C THR A 214 8.17 1.53 -1.51
N PHE A 215 7.26 2.35 -2.05
CA PHE A 215 7.48 3.30 -3.14
C PHE A 215 7.92 2.67 -4.49
N ALA A 216 7.86 1.35 -4.63
CA ALA A 216 8.41 0.64 -5.80
C ALA A 216 7.39 0.42 -6.93
N ILE A 217 6.25 1.11 -6.96
CA ILE A 217 5.29 0.98 -8.07
C ILE A 217 5.87 1.54 -9.36
N PHE A 218 5.68 0.81 -10.46
CA PHE A 218 6.27 1.12 -11.77
C PHE A 218 5.85 2.47 -12.39
N ARG A 219 4.73 3.05 -11.95
CA ARG A 219 4.23 4.37 -12.39
C ARG A 219 4.56 5.50 -11.40
N SER A 220 5.28 5.22 -10.34
CA SER A 220 5.74 6.26 -9.42
C SER A 220 6.78 7.13 -10.12
N LYS A 221 6.69 8.44 -9.93
CA LYS A 221 7.68 9.40 -10.40
C LYS A 221 8.30 10.05 -9.17
N ASN A 222 9.56 9.77 -8.96
CA ASN A 222 10.35 10.51 -8.00
C ASN A 222 10.94 11.73 -8.73
N GLU A 223 10.49 12.93 -8.37
CA GLU A 223 10.90 14.19 -9.01
C GLU A 223 12.40 14.48 -8.86
N MET A 224 13.12 13.75 -8.00
CA MET A 224 14.58 13.76 -7.91
C MET A 224 15.29 13.23 -9.18
N LEU A 225 14.56 12.44 -9.98
CA LEU A 225 15.09 11.73 -11.15
C LEU A 225 14.32 12.16 -12.39
N ASP A 226 14.95 12.94 -13.26
CA ASP A 226 14.30 13.46 -14.46
C ASP A 226 13.87 12.33 -15.42
N GLY A 227 12.56 12.25 -15.66
CA GLY A 227 11.97 11.30 -16.62
C GLY A 227 12.01 9.82 -16.22
N VAL A 228 12.47 9.48 -15.02
CA VAL A 228 12.52 8.08 -14.53
C VAL A 228 11.22 7.70 -13.84
N GLU A 229 10.62 6.61 -14.31
CA GLU A 229 9.46 5.97 -13.65
C GLU A 229 9.90 4.73 -12.86
N GLY A 230 9.22 4.48 -11.73
CA GLY A 230 9.49 3.33 -10.87
C GLY A 230 10.05 3.71 -9.50
N GLY A 231 10.37 2.70 -8.73
CA GLY A 231 10.85 2.84 -7.34
C GLY A 231 12.34 3.16 -7.24
N TYR A 232 12.78 4.26 -7.80
CA TYR A 232 14.19 4.69 -7.81
C TYR A 232 14.40 5.97 -7.01
N SER A 233 15.61 6.11 -6.47
CA SER A 233 16.11 7.28 -5.75
C SER A 233 17.61 7.43 -5.95
N LEU A 234 18.20 8.41 -5.28
CA LEU A 234 19.65 8.63 -5.25
C LEU A 234 20.26 8.04 -3.98
N GLY A 235 21.29 7.23 -4.16
CA GLY A 235 22.11 6.73 -3.06
C GLY A 235 23.05 7.81 -2.49
N PRO A 236 23.77 7.48 -1.39
CA PRO A 236 24.75 8.40 -0.80
C PRO A 236 25.93 8.78 -1.71
N ASP A 237 26.13 8.04 -2.78
CA ASP A 237 27.14 8.30 -3.82
C ASP A 237 26.60 9.18 -4.97
N GLY A 238 25.32 9.60 -4.88
CA GLY A 238 24.64 10.35 -5.92
C GLY A 238 24.20 9.50 -7.12
N GLN A 239 24.37 8.18 -7.07
CA GLN A 239 23.95 7.30 -8.16
C GLN A 239 22.49 6.86 -7.99
N GLN A 240 21.82 6.68 -9.12
CA GLN A 240 20.47 6.12 -9.16
C GLN A 240 20.47 4.65 -8.71
N THR A 241 19.65 4.34 -7.73
CA THR A 241 19.44 2.98 -7.25
C THR A 241 17.98 2.77 -6.84
N SER A 242 17.59 1.57 -6.39
CA SER A 242 16.24 1.38 -5.85
C SER A 242 16.03 2.22 -4.57
N ILE A 243 14.81 2.65 -4.32
CA ILE A 243 14.47 3.37 -3.07
C ILE A 243 14.86 2.53 -1.85
N PHE A 244 14.67 1.22 -1.90
CA PHE A 244 15.08 0.30 -0.84
C PHE A 244 16.58 0.36 -0.61
N ASP A 245 17.42 0.19 -1.65
CA ASP A 245 18.86 0.17 -1.51
C ASP A 245 19.41 1.54 -1.09
N ALA A 246 18.86 2.64 -1.63
CA ALA A 246 19.20 3.99 -1.20
C ALA A 246 18.92 4.18 0.30
N SER A 247 17.74 3.75 0.75
CA SER A 247 17.34 3.82 2.16
C SER A 247 18.28 3.03 3.07
N MET A 248 18.62 1.78 2.70
CA MET A 248 19.55 0.96 3.48
C MET A 248 20.93 1.59 3.56
N ALA A 249 21.45 2.11 2.44
CA ALA A 249 22.75 2.75 2.40
C ALA A 249 22.83 4.04 3.25
N TRP A 250 21.75 4.82 3.33
CA TRP A 250 21.67 5.98 4.21
C TRP A 250 21.55 5.57 5.69
N GLN A 251 20.75 4.54 6.00
CA GLN A 251 20.62 4.03 7.37
C GLN A 251 21.94 3.47 7.91
N GLU A 252 22.72 2.77 7.09
CA GLU A 252 24.07 2.29 7.46
C GLU A 252 25.03 3.43 7.83
N ARG A 253 24.81 4.64 7.28
CA ARG A 253 25.57 5.84 7.63
C ARG A 253 24.99 6.59 8.84
N GLY A 254 23.89 6.11 9.42
CA GLY A 254 23.21 6.77 10.53
C GLY A 254 22.50 8.06 10.14
N VAL A 255 22.21 8.27 8.85
CA VAL A 255 21.57 9.49 8.34
C VAL A 255 20.06 9.31 8.34
N PRO A 256 19.28 10.16 9.02
CA PRO A 256 17.83 10.11 8.99
C PRO A 256 17.29 10.50 7.61
N LEU A 257 16.09 10.03 7.30
CA LEU A 257 15.44 10.25 6.02
C LEU A 257 14.10 10.97 6.17
N VAL A 258 13.77 11.77 5.15
CA VAL A 258 12.44 12.39 4.99
C VAL A 258 11.89 12.06 3.61
N VAL A 259 10.57 12.08 3.50
CA VAL A 259 9.85 12.04 2.23
C VAL A 259 9.11 13.37 2.07
N ILE A 260 9.16 13.94 0.88
CA ILE A 260 8.45 15.18 0.56
C ILE A 260 7.39 14.86 -0.48
N GLY A 261 6.15 15.32 -0.25
CA GLY A 261 5.01 15.08 -1.14
C GLY A 261 4.20 16.33 -1.42
N GLY A 262 3.33 16.25 -2.41
CA GLY A 262 2.39 17.29 -2.76
C GLY A 262 1.06 17.19 -2.01
N ALA A 263 0.00 17.64 -2.64
CA ALA A 263 -1.35 17.66 -2.07
C ALA A 263 -1.95 16.25 -2.01
N GLN A 264 -2.79 16.00 -0.99
CA GLN A 264 -3.55 14.75 -0.77
C GLN A 264 -2.65 13.50 -0.66
N TYR A 265 -1.52 13.63 0.03
CA TYR A 265 -0.60 12.52 0.24
C TYR A 265 -1.25 11.37 1.03
N GLY A 266 -1.13 10.16 0.51
CA GLY A 266 -1.70 8.96 1.10
C GLY A 266 -3.18 8.73 0.77
N ALA A 267 -3.71 9.35 -0.28
CA ALA A 267 -5.08 9.14 -0.75
C ALA A 267 -5.35 7.66 -1.10
N GLY A 268 -6.61 7.24 -1.06
CA GLY A 268 -7.04 5.89 -1.46
C GLY A 268 -7.34 4.96 -0.31
N SER A 269 -6.95 3.69 -0.41
CA SER A 269 -7.27 2.65 0.57
C SER A 269 -6.54 2.84 1.90
N SER A 270 -7.20 2.50 3.01
CA SER A 270 -6.58 2.48 4.34
C SER A 270 -5.57 1.34 4.46
N ARG A 271 -4.30 1.62 4.19
CA ARG A 271 -3.20 0.66 4.29
C ARG A 271 -2.18 1.11 5.31
N ASP A 272 -2.11 0.39 6.41
CA ASP A 272 -1.07 0.58 7.42
C ASP A 272 0.33 0.25 6.87
N TRP A 273 0.47 -0.66 5.90
CA TRP A 273 1.74 -0.94 5.24
C TRP A 273 2.36 0.26 4.53
N ALA A 274 1.55 1.23 4.09
CA ALA A 274 2.08 2.49 3.55
C ALA A 274 2.87 3.28 4.62
N ALA A 275 2.46 3.22 5.88
CA ALA A 275 3.19 3.83 6.99
C ALA A 275 4.28 2.89 7.55
N LYS A 276 4.00 1.59 7.70
CA LYS A 276 4.99 0.59 8.15
C LYS A 276 6.21 0.53 7.26
N GLY A 277 6.00 0.45 5.93
CA GLY A 277 7.08 0.45 4.97
C GLY A 277 7.91 1.74 5.03
N THR A 278 7.25 2.89 5.12
CA THR A 278 7.90 4.20 5.29
C THR A 278 8.77 4.22 6.53
N ALA A 279 8.27 3.76 7.69
CA ALA A 279 9.05 3.67 8.92
C ALA A 279 10.25 2.71 8.80
N LEU A 280 10.05 1.53 8.19
CA LEU A 280 11.11 0.53 8.00
C LEU A 280 12.22 1.00 7.05
N LEU A 281 11.91 1.90 6.13
CA LEU A 281 12.89 2.59 5.29
C LEU A 281 13.66 3.70 6.03
N GLY A 282 13.49 3.85 7.36
CA GLY A 282 14.21 4.84 8.16
C GLY A 282 13.71 6.27 8.01
N VAL A 283 12.55 6.48 7.41
CA VAL A 283 11.93 7.79 7.27
C VAL A 283 11.42 8.25 8.63
N LYS A 284 11.86 9.42 9.08
CA LYS A 284 11.48 10.03 10.36
C LYS A 284 10.28 10.96 10.22
N ALA A 285 10.22 11.66 9.09
CA ALA A 285 9.15 12.62 8.83
C ALA A 285 8.69 12.55 7.37
N VAL A 286 7.42 12.85 7.16
CA VAL A 286 6.85 13.11 5.83
C VAL A 286 6.36 14.54 5.82
N ILE A 287 6.84 15.34 4.84
CA ILE A 287 6.45 16.74 4.65
C ILE A 287 5.58 16.80 3.39
N ALA A 288 4.35 17.28 3.49
CA ALA A 288 3.45 17.34 2.34
C ALA A 288 2.64 18.65 2.31
N GLU A 289 2.01 18.94 1.19
CA GLU A 289 1.10 20.09 1.09
C GLU A 289 -0.23 19.81 1.81
N SER A 290 -0.67 18.54 1.82
CA SER A 290 -1.79 18.06 2.64
C SER A 290 -1.81 16.53 2.69
N PHE A 291 -2.48 15.96 3.69
CA PHE A 291 -2.60 14.51 3.88
C PHE A 291 -4.03 14.02 3.74
N GLU A 292 -4.16 12.79 3.26
CA GLU A 292 -5.37 12.03 3.50
C GLU A 292 -5.42 11.60 4.99
N ARG A 293 -6.59 11.75 5.59
CA ARG A 293 -6.81 11.62 7.04
C ARG A 293 -6.32 10.29 7.62
N ILE A 294 -6.64 9.17 6.97
CA ILE A 294 -6.31 7.82 7.49
C ILE A 294 -4.80 7.59 7.40
N HIS A 295 -4.18 7.99 6.29
CA HIS A 295 -2.74 7.80 6.12
C HIS A 295 -1.93 8.65 7.08
N ARG A 296 -2.35 9.91 7.34
CA ARG A 296 -1.77 10.75 8.39
C ARG A 296 -1.76 10.03 9.74
N SER A 297 -2.92 9.48 10.15
CA SER A 297 -3.03 8.75 11.41
C SER A 297 -2.16 7.49 11.43
N ASN A 298 -2.04 6.78 10.30
CA ASN A 298 -1.19 5.61 10.20
C ASN A 298 0.31 5.97 10.34
N LEU A 299 0.75 7.09 9.77
CA LEU A 299 2.13 7.57 9.93
C LEU A 299 2.45 7.81 11.41
N VAL A 300 1.60 8.58 12.12
CA VAL A 300 1.73 8.82 13.55
C VAL A 300 1.72 7.50 14.34
N GLY A 301 0.81 6.59 14.00
CA GLY A 301 0.73 5.26 14.61
C GLY A 301 1.96 4.39 14.43
N MET A 302 2.81 4.72 13.46
CA MET A 302 4.09 4.04 13.21
C MET A 302 5.31 4.86 13.66
N GLY A 303 5.11 5.97 14.37
CA GLY A 303 6.19 6.84 14.85
C GLY A 303 6.83 7.70 13.77
N VAL A 304 6.19 7.86 12.61
CA VAL A 304 6.62 8.77 11.54
C VAL A 304 5.81 10.06 11.67
N ILE A 305 6.49 11.20 11.79
CA ILE A 305 5.82 12.48 12.04
C ILE A 305 5.39 13.11 10.72
N PRO A 306 4.10 13.38 10.50
CA PRO A 306 3.62 14.12 9.34
C PRO A 306 3.68 15.62 9.59
N PHE A 307 4.17 16.37 8.59
CA PHE A 307 4.22 17.83 8.60
C PHE A 307 3.58 18.40 7.35
N GLU A 308 2.89 19.52 7.47
CA GLU A 308 2.37 20.29 6.34
C GLU A 308 3.18 21.58 6.16
N PHE A 309 3.39 21.94 4.90
CA PHE A 309 3.90 23.26 4.54
C PHE A 309 2.89 24.35 4.99
N THR A 310 3.42 25.48 5.42
CA THR A 310 2.63 26.65 5.83
C THR A 310 2.91 27.85 4.93
N CYS A 311 2.21 28.95 5.11
CA CYS A 311 2.44 30.23 4.44
C CYS A 311 2.43 30.19 2.90
N GLY A 312 1.84 29.15 2.30
CA GLY A 312 1.80 28.96 0.85
C GLY A 312 3.08 28.34 0.26
N ASP A 313 3.99 27.90 1.12
CA ASP A 313 5.14 27.12 0.68
C ASP A 313 4.72 25.78 0.11
N THR A 314 5.42 25.34 -0.91
CA THR A 314 5.27 24.04 -1.55
C THR A 314 6.63 23.52 -1.98
N ARG A 315 6.76 22.25 -2.31
CA ARG A 315 7.98 21.70 -2.89
C ARG A 315 8.45 22.46 -4.14
N THR A 316 7.50 22.93 -4.94
CA THR A 316 7.77 23.70 -6.17
C THR A 316 8.11 25.15 -5.90
N SER A 317 7.40 25.84 -5.00
CA SER A 317 7.72 27.25 -4.66
C SER A 317 9.09 27.39 -4.00
N LEU A 318 9.50 26.38 -3.22
CA LEU A 318 10.81 26.30 -2.60
C LEU A 318 11.91 25.83 -3.58
N GLY A 319 11.53 25.31 -4.75
CA GLY A 319 12.47 24.84 -5.77
C GLY A 319 13.24 23.59 -5.35
N LEU A 320 12.60 22.69 -4.57
CA LEU A 320 13.24 21.47 -4.07
C LEU A 320 13.52 20.50 -5.22
N LYS A 321 14.68 19.85 -5.14
CA LYS A 321 15.19 18.89 -6.14
C LYS A 321 15.48 17.51 -5.56
N GLY A 322 15.45 17.39 -4.20
CA GLY A 322 15.74 16.16 -3.48
C GLY A 322 17.21 15.96 -3.10
N ASP A 323 18.09 16.93 -3.38
CA ASP A 323 19.48 16.94 -2.94
C ASP A 323 19.70 17.72 -1.65
N GLU A 324 18.62 18.26 -1.08
CA GLU A 324 18.61 19.05 0.13
C GLU A 324 18.94 18.23 1.38
N THR A 325 19.35 18.98 2.41
CA THR A 325 19.41 18.48 3.79
C THR A 325 18.36 19.21 4.61
N VAL A 326 17.53 18.46 5.33
CA VAL A 326 16.39 18.97 6.07
C VAL A 326 16.61 18.76 7.57
N SER A 327 16.42 19.83 8.36
CA SER A 327 16.44 19.76 9.83
C SER A 327 15.16 20.36 10.39
N ILE A 328 14.50 19.64 11.30
CA ILE A 328 13.28 20.06 11.97
C ILE A 328 13.54 20.06 13.47
N SER A 329 13.35 21.18 14.13
CA SER A 329 13.66 21.37 15.56
C SER A 329 12.41 21.69 16.38
N GLY A 330 12.53 21.65 17.73
CA GLY A 330 11.42 21.88 18.65
C GLY A 330 10.48 20.69 18.78
N LEU A 331 10.95 19.47 18.48
CA LEU A 331 10.14 18.25 18.55
C LEU A 331 10.15 17.63 19.95
N ASP A 332 11.12 17.94 20.77
CA ASP A 332 11.26 17.45 22.16
C ASP A 332 10.14 17.92 23.11
N THR A 333 9.47 19.01 22.75
CA THR A 333 8.35 19.58 23.49
C THR A 333 7.11 19.78 22.60
N ILE A 334 6.91 18.87 21.63
CA ILE A 334 5.88 19.01 20.61
C ILE A 334 4.46 18.95 21.23
N GLU A 335 3.64 19.91 20.85
CA GLU A 335 2.20 19.95 21.16
C GLU A 335 1.38 19.62 19.88
N PRO A 336 0.13 19.16 20.05
CA PRO A 336 -0.74 18.91 18.90
C PRO A 336 -0.88 20.12 17.99
N GLN A 337 -0.68 19.90 16.69
CA GLN A 337 -0.79 20.91 15.63
C GLN A 337 0.18 22.11 15.77
N GLN A 338 1.24 21.97 16.53
CA GLN A 338 2.25 23.00 16.72
C GLN A 338 2.95 23.33 15.38
N GLU A 339 3.26 24.61 15.21
CA GLU A 339 4.17 25.08 14.18
C GLU A 339 5.60 24.98 14.68
N VAL A 340 6.48 24.41 13.85
CA VAL A 340 7.88 24.14 14.18
C VAL A 340 8.80 24.70 13.10
N PRO A 341 10.00 25.19 13.48
CA PRO A 341 10.98 25.66 12.51
C PRO A 341 11.61 24.50 11.74
N CYS A 342 11.83 24.72 10.47
CA CYS A 342 12.51 23.80 9.57
C CYS A 342 13.56 24.54 8.75
N THR A 343 14.78 24.05 8.82
CA THR A 343 15.90 24.54 8.02
C THR A 343 16.16 23.60 6.87
N ILE A 344 16.14 24.12 5.66
CA ILE A 344 16.45 23.39 4.43
C ILE A 344 17.74 23.95 3.84
N VAL A 345 18.78 23.13 3.75
CA VAL A 345 20.01 23.46 3.06
C VAL A 345 19.95 22.87 1.67
N MET A 346 19.88 23.74 0.67
CA MET A 346 19.80 23.38 -0.74
C MET A 346 21.14 22.77 -1.23
N GLY A 347 21.12 22.04 -2.33
CA GLY A 347 22.29 21.39 -2.89
C GLY A 347 23.44 22.39 -3.29
N ASP A 348 23.12 23.66 -3.57
CA ASP A 348 24.08 24.73 -3.84
C ASP A 348 24.55 25.46 -2.58
N GLY A 349 24.05 25.08 -1.40
CA GLY A 349 24.39 25.66 -0.11
C GLY A 349 23.51 26.84 0.32
N GLU A 350 22.49 27.25 -0.46
CA GLU A 350 21.48 28.20 -0.02
C GLU A 350 20.72 27.60 1.19
N VAL A 351 20.47 28.44 2.20
CA VAL A 351 19.72 28.05 3.39
C VAL A 351 18.34 28.71 3.36
N LYS A 352 17.30 27.91 3.49
CA LYS A 352 15.90 28.37 3.60
C LYS A 352 15.37 28.01 4.97
N GLU A 353 14.89 29.00 5.69
CA GLU A 353 14.18 28.85 6.96
C GLU A 353 12.68 28.94 6.68
N ILE A 354 11.96 27.86 6.99
CA ILE A 354 10.51 27.79 6.82
C ILE A 354 9.85 27.32 8.12
N THR A 355 8.54 27.46 8.17
CA THR A 355 7.74 26.90 9.26
C THR A 355 6.89 25.73 8.73
N LEU A 356 6.89 24.64 9.46
CA LEU A 356 6.04 23.49 9.18
C LEU A 356 4.99 23.33 10.26
N LYS A 357 3.78 22.92 9.88
CA LYS A 357 2.73 22.54 10.81
C LYS A 357 2.82 21.06 11.11
N CYS A 358 3.04 20.69 12.37
CA CYS A 358 2.96 19.31 12.80
C CYS A 358 1.53 18.78 12.70
N ARG A 359 1.37 17.61 12.14
CA ARG A 359 0.07 16.96 11.98
C ARG A 359 -0.11 15.77 12.93
N ILE A 360 0.46 15.88 14.13
CA ILE A 360 0.00 15.18 15.31
C ILE A 360 -1.19 16.01 15.82
N ASP A 361 -2.39 15.47 15.72
CA ASP A 361 -3.62 16.28 15.88
C ASP A 361 -4.19 16.22 17.30
N THR A 362 -3.74 15.25 18.14
CA THR A 362 -4.25 15.04 19.51
C THR A 362 -3.15 14.71 20.49
N ALA A 363 -3.38 14.97 21.80
CA ALA A 363 -2.40 14.66 22.84
C ALA A 363 -2.06 13.17 22.92
N ILE A 364 -3.02 12.28 22.71
CA ILE A 364 -2.75 10.83 22.71
C ILE A 364 -1.85 10.41 21.54
N GLU A 365 -1.91 11.11 20.42
CA GLU A 365 -1.02 10.85 19.29
C GLU A 365 0.43 11.30 19.58
N VAL A 366 0.64 12.31 20.44
CA VAL A 366 1.98 12.67 20.95
C VAL A 366 2.56 11.48 21.72
N GLU A 367 1.77 10.90 22.64
CA GLU A 367 2.19 9.71 23.38
C GLU A 367 2.53 8.53 22.45
N TYR A 368 1.76 8.34 21.36
CA TYR A 368 2.10 7.29 20.39
C TYR A 368 3.48 7.50 19.77
N VAL A 369 3.82 8.73 19.40
CA VAL A 369 5.13 9.04 18.80
C VAL A 369 6.25 8.89 19.83
N GLU A 370 6.07 9.36 21.07
CA GLU A 370 7.04 9.18 22.17
C GLU A 370 7.34 7.71 22.43
N HIS A 371 6.32 6.87 22.34
CA HIS A 371 6.48 5.43 22.48
C HIS A 371 7.12 4.73 21.27
N GLY A 372 7.27 5.42 20.15
CA GLY A 372 7.75 4.85 18.88
C GLY A 372 6.66 4.20 18.05
N GLY A 373 5.38 4.49 18.35
CA GLY A 373 4.19 4.04 17.64
C GLY A 373 3.13 3.44 18.54
N VAL A 374 1.91 3.35 18.03
CA VAL A 374 0.73 2.88 18.77
C VAL A 374 0.89 1.46 19.32
N LEU A 375 1.57 0.57 18.58
CA LEU A 375 1.79 -0.81 19.01
C LEU A 375 2.67 -0.86 20.27
N HIS A 376 3.71 -0.05 20.33
CA HIS A 376 4.60 0.07 21.48
C HIS A 376 3.88 0.68 22.68
N TYR A 377 3.08 1.72 22.45
CA TYR A 377 2.24 2.34 23.47
C TYR A 377 1.31 1.32 24.11
N VAL A 378 0.54 0.60 23.30
CA VAL A 378 -0.40 -0.42 23.79
C VAL A 378 0.32 -1.53 24.56
N LEU A 379 1.43 -2.03 24.02
CA LEU A 379 2.19 -3.12 24.65
C LEU A 379 2.76 -2.71 26.02
N ARG A 380 3.30 -1.48 26.15
CA ARG A 380 3.78 -0.98 27.44
C ARG A 380 2.65 -0.84 28.46
N ASN A 381 1.49 -0.33 28.03
CA ASN A 381 0.32 -0.19 28.91
C ASN A 381 -0.21 -1.54 29.38
N LEU A 382 -0.26 -2.54 28.50
CA LEU A 382 -0.64 -3.91 28.86
C LEU A 382 0.36 -4.52 29.85
N ALA A 383 1.66 -4.32 29.63
CA ALA A 383 2.71 -4.83 30.52
C ALA A 383 2.76 -4.12 31.88
N ALA A 384 2.34 -2.86 31.95
CA ALA A 384 2.28 -2.09 33.19
C ALA A 384 1.03 -2.41 34.05
N THR A 385 -0.02 -2.98 33.44
CA THR A 385 -1.23 -3.36 34.15
C THR A 385 -0.96 -4.64 34.96
N PRO A 386 -1.09 -4.64 36.30
CA PRO A 386 -0.94 -5.87 37.08
C PRO A 386 -1.96 -6.90 36.57
N MET A 387 -1.50 -8.10 36.24
CA MET A 387 -2.42 -9.22 36.04
C MET A 387 -3.25 -9.38 37.32
N ALA A 388 -4.57 -9.23 37.22
CA ALA A 388 -5.44 -9.60 38.34
C ALA A 388 -5.15 -11.07 38.63
N ALA A 389 -4.64 -11.35 39.82
CA ALA A 389 -4.46 -12.72 40.28
C ALA A 389 -5.86 -13.34 40.38
N GLU A 390 -6.17 -14.29 39.47
CA GLU A 390 -7.30 -15.18 39.56
C GLU A 390 -7.05 -16.21 40.68
#